data_acd65123c54a994bb1d7eb99f2a99631
#
_entry.id   acd65123c54a994bb1d7eb99f2a99631
#
_cell.length_a   1.000
_cell.length_b   1.000
_cell.length_c   1.000
_cell.angle_alpha   90.00
_cell.angle_beta   90.00
_cell.angle_gamma   90.00
#
_symmetry.space_group_name_H-M   'P 1'
#
loop_
_entity.id
_entity.type
_entity.pdbx_description
1 polymer ?
#
loop_
_entity_poly.entity_id
_entity_poly.type
_entity_poly.pdbx_seq_one_letter_code
_entity_poly.pdbx_strand_id
1 'polypeptide(L)'
;VIDMVETYGYAMLNCGKVQEALSYTSIYDVFGNSADFKFLMGLIYMKNAMFDKAVNEFQKAAEYKESRVEGANSYLAYYNIGVIYECLGNTEKAQEYYKKCNGYSKAVERLKNGRHGNLTKCRKTGV
;
A
#
# COMPACT_ATOMS: atom_id res chain seq x y z
N VAL A 1 14.86 8.03 15.52
CA VAL A 1 15.19 8.52 14.18
C VAL A 1 14.32 7.91 13.11
N ILE A 2 14.14 6.59 13.16
CA ILE A 2 13.30 5.91 12.16
C ILE A 2 11.86 6.45 12.16
N ASP A 3 11.32 6.74 13.34
CA ASP A 3 9.96 7.28 13.44
C ASP A 3 9.83 8.63 12.77
N MET A 4 10.84 9.48 12.91
CA MET A 4 10.85 10.80 12.28
C MET A 4 10.93 10.66 10.75
N VAL A 5 11.76 9.73 10.29
CA VAL A 5 11.92 9.49 8.86
C VAL A 5 10.60 9.04 8.25
N GLU A 6 9.91 8.11 8.91
CA GLU A 6 8.64 7.61 8.40
C GLU A 6 7.55 8.67 8.47
N THR A 7 7.50 9.42 9.57
CA THR A 7 6.52 10.50 9.73
C THR A 7 6.69 11.54 8.63
N TYR A 8 7.93 11.90 8.33
CA TYR A 8 8.19 12.88 7.27
C TYR A 8 7.77 12.34 5.91
N GLY A 9 7.99 11.05 5.67
CA GLY A 9 7.56 10.41 4.43
C GLY A 9 6.05 10.48 4.25
N TYR A 10 5.31 10.14 5.31
CA TYR A 10 3.86 10.25 5.26
C TYR A 10 3.40 11.69 5.07
N ALA A 11 4.08 12.63 5.72
CA ALA A 11 3.74 14.05 5.58
C ALA A 11 3.91 14.51 4.14
N MET A 12 4.99 14.07 3.47
CA MET A 12 5.19 14.42 2.06
C MET A 12 4.04 13.90 1.21
N LEU A 13 3.63 12.66 1.43
CA LEU A 13 2.52 12.09 0.65
C LEU A 13 1.23 12.83 0.91
N ASN A 14 0.96 13.19 2.16
CA ASN A 14 -0.26 13.90 2.51
C ASN A 14 -0.28 15.33 1.97
N CYS A 15 0.87 15.93 1.74
CA CYS A 15 0.97 17.26 1.15
C CYS A 15 1.05 17.24 -0.36
N GLY A 16 0.93 16.08 -0.98
CA GLY A 16 0.97 15.95 -2.43
C GLY A 16 2.38 15.95 -3.02
N LYS A 17 3.41 15.89 -2.18
CA LYS A 17 4.81 15.90 -2.64
C LYS A 17 5.25 14.48 -2.98
N VAL A 18 4.47 13.82 -3.83
CA VAL A 18 4.67 12.40 -4.09
C VAL A 18 5.95 12.09 -4.85
N GLN A 19 6.33 12.96 -5.80
CA GLN A 19 7.58 12.75 -6.54
C GLN A 19 8.79 12.96 -5.66
N GLU A 20 8.73 13.97 -4.79
CA GLU A 20 9.81 14.25 -3.86
C GLU A 20 10.04 13.09 -2.91
N ALA A 21 8.98 12.38 -2.55
CA ALA A 21 9.08 11.22 -1.66
C ALA A 21 9.90 10.09 -2.27
N LEU A 22 10.04 10.05 -3.61
CA LEU A 22 10.89 9.04 -4.25
C LEU A 22 12.35 9.12 -3.81
N SER A 23 12.77 10.25 -3.23
CA SER A 23 14.12 10.37 -2.69
C SER A 23 14.38 9.34 -1.57
N TYR A 24 13.32 8.78 -1.00
CA TYR A 24 13.45 7.75 0.03
C TYR A 24 14.09 6.46 -0.48
N THR A 25 14.14 6.27 -1.80
CA THR A 25 14.89 5.13 -2.36
C THR A 25 16.36 5.18 -1.95
N SER A 26 16.91 6.38 -1.76
CA SER A 26 18.31 6.55 -1.42
C SER A 26 18.65 6.13 0.01
N ILE A 27 17.66 6.02 0.88
CA ILE A 27 17.89 5.60 2.27
C ILE A 27 17.32 4.21 2.55
N TYR A 28 16.87 3.54 1.51
CA TYR A 28 16.25 2.22 1.65
C TYR A 28 17.19 1.20 2.31
N ASP A 29 18.46 1.23 1.94
CA ASP A 29 19.43 0.28 2.49
C ASP A 29 19.63 0.46 3.99
N VAL A 30 19.42 1.67 4.49
CA VAL A 30 19.59 1.97 5.90
C VAL A 30 18.34 1.69 6.70
N PHE A 31 17.17 2.09 6.20
CA PHE A 31 15.93 2.07 6.95
C PHE A 31 14.93 1.02 6.46
N GLY A 32 15.19 0.36 5.35
CA GLY A 32 14.21 -0.49 4.69
C GLY A 32 13.96 -1.85 5.34
N ASN A 33 14.69 -2.20 6.39
CA ASN A 33 14.56 -3.53 6.98
C ASN A 33 13.48 -3.57 8.06
N SER A 34 12.28 -3.13 7.70
CA SER A 34 11.11 -3.20 8.57
C SER A 34 9.86 -3.21 7.73
N ALA A 35 8.79 -3.79 8.28
CA ALA A 35 7.50 -3.79 7.61
C ALA A 35 7.02 -2.35 7.37
N ASP A 36 7.19 -1.49 8.36
CA ASP A 36 6.68 -0.12 8.29
C ASP A 36 7.34 0.69 7.18
N PHE A 37 8.66 0.57 7.04
CA PHE A 37 9.34 1.31 5.99
C PHE A 37 8.99 0.74 4.61
N LYS A 38 8.89 -0.57 4.50
CA LYS A 38 8.49 -1.18 3.22
C LYS A 38 7.07 -0.80 2.85
N PHE A 39 6.18 -0.73 3.84
CA PHE A 39 4.82 -0.29 3.61
C PHE A 39 4.81 1.17 3.10
N LEU A 40 5.58 2.04 3.75
CA LEU A 40 5.70 3.43 3.31
C LEU A 40 6.24 3.50 1.88
N MET A 41 7.26 2.71 1.56
CA MET A 41 7.78 2.68 0.19
C MET A 41 6.73 2.21 -0.80
N GLY A 42 5.91 1.23 -0.39
CA GLY A 42 4.79 0.79 -1.22
C GLY A 42 3.85 1.94 -1.54
N LEU A 43 3.51 2.74 -0.53
CA LEU A 43 2.64 3.91 -0.75
C LEU A 43 3.31 4.94 -1.65
N ILE A 44 4.60 5.20 -1.45
CA ILE A 44 5.33 6.15 -2.28
C ILE A 44 5.31 5.71 -3.74
N TYR A 45 5.62 4.45 -3.99
CA TYR A 45 5.59 3.93 -5.36
C TYR A 45 4.18 3.97 -5.93
N MET A 46 3.18 3.59 -5.14
CA MET A 46 1.79 3.58 -5.60
C MET A 46 1.33 4.98 -6.01
N LYS A 47 1.63 5.99 -5.19
CA LYS A 47 1.27 7.37 -5.49
C LYS A 47 1.96 7.90 -6.73
N ASN A 48 3.09 7.31 -7.10
CA ASN A 48 3.83 7.66 -8.31
C ASN A 48 3.50 6.75 -9.49
N ALA A 49 2.45 5.93 -9.35
CA ALA A 49 1.99 4.99 -10.38
C ALA A 49 3.04 3.96 -10.78
N MET A 50 3.97 3.67 -9.88
CA MET A 50 4.99 2.64 -10.07
C MET A 50 4.47 1.35 -9.43
N PHE A 51 3.45 0.76 -10.06
CA PHE A 51 2.63 -0.27 -9.43
C PHE A 51 3.37 -1.58 -9.17
N ASP A 52 4.23 -2.00 -10.09
CA ASP A 52 5.00 -3.24 -9.87
C ASP A 52 5.87 -3.15 -8.64
N LYS A 53 6.55 -2.01 -8.48
CA LYS A 53 7.40 -1.78 -7.31
C LYS A 53 6.56 -1.68 -6.04
N ALA A 54 5.41 -1.02 -6.14
CA ALA A 54 4.52 -0.89 -5.00
C ALA A 54 4.04 -2.25 -4.50
N VAL A 55 3.55 -3.09 -5.40
CA VAL A 55 3.09 -4.43 -5.03
C VAL A 55 4.22 -5.22 -4.37
N ASN A 56 5.41 -5.14 -4.94
CA ASN A 56 6.57 -5.86 -4.39
C ASN A 56 6.87 -5.43 -2.95
N GLU A 57 6.83 -4.12 -2.68
CA GLU A 57 7.09 -3.62 -1.33
C GLU A 57 6.01 -4.02 -0.35
N PHE A 58 4.75 -3.95 -0.76
CA PHE A 58 3.66 -4.39 0.11
C PHE A 58 3.74 -5.88 0.41
N GLN A 59 4.10 -6.70 -0.58
CA GLN A 59 4.27 -8.13 -0.36
C GLN A 59 5.41 -8.41 0.63
N LYS A 60 6.51 -7.69 0.50
CA LYS A 60 7.62 -7.82 1.44
C LYS A 60 7.23 -7.39 2.84
N ALA A 61 6.46 -6.29 2.96
CA ALA A 61 5.99 -5.84 4.25
C ALA A 61 5.15 -6.91 4.94
N ALA A 62 4.32 -7.60 4.18
CA ALA A 62 3.44 -8.63 4.71
C ALA A 62 4.19 -9.88 5.21
N GLU A 63 5.45 -10.05 4.83
CA GLU A 63 6.26 -11.17 5.30
C GLU A 63 6.83 -10.96 6.70
N TYR A 64 6.81 -9.74 7.19
CA TYR A 64 7.33 -9.44 8.52
C TYR A 64 6.34 -9.89 9.59
N LYS A 65 6.86 -10.35 10.72
CA LYS A 65 6.02 -10.80 11.82
C LYS A 65 5.49 -9.64 12.65
N GLU A 66 6.16 -8.50 12.61
CA GLU A 66 5.82 -7.35 13.44
C GLU A 66 5.78 -6.07 12.63
N SER A 67 4.93 -5.15 13.06
CA SER A 67 4.91 -3.79 12.54
C SER A 67 4.47 -2.86 13.66
N ARG A 68 4.93 -1.61 13.63
CA ARG A 68 4.49 -0.60 14.59
C ARG A 68 3.12 -0.05 14.19
N VAL A 69 2.89 0.10 12.90
CA VAL A 69 1.59 0.52 12.40
C VAL A 69 0.74 -0.74 12.23
N GLU A 70 -0.39 -0.76 12.91
CA GLU A 70 -1.27 -1.93 12.82
C GLU A 70 -1.71 -2.16 11.38
N GLY A 71 -1.55 -3.38 10.91
CA GLY A 71 -1.98 -3.78 9.58
C GLY A 71 -0.95 -3.55 8.50
N ALA A 72 0.15 -2.82 8.77
CA ALA A 72 1.16 -2.57 7.75
C ALA A 72 1.80 -3.86 7.24
N ASN A 73 1.84 -4.89 8.07
CA ASN A 73 2.36 -6.19 7.69
C ASN A 73 1.26 -7.22 7.44
N SER A 74 0.04 -6.77 7.21
CA SER A 74 -1.08 -7.68 6.98
C SER A 74 -2.17 -6.99 6.16
N TYR A 75 -3.32 -6.67 6.78
CA TYR A 75 -4.49 -6.26 6.02
C TYR A 75 -4.32 -4.94 5.26
N LEU A 76 -3.55 -3.98 5.79
CA LEU A 76 -3.34 -2.73 5.04
C LEU A 76 -2.48 -2.97 3.80
N ALA A 77 -1.45 -3.82 3.92
CA ALA A 77 -0.63 -4.17 2.77
C ALA A 77 -1.48 -4.88 1.71
N TYR A 78 -2.26 -5.86 2.13
CA TYR A 78 -3.13 -6.60 1.21
C TYR A 78 -4.19 -5.70 0.57
N TYR A 79 -4.77 -4.82 1.36
CA TYR A 79 -5.78 -3.88 0.86
C TYR A 79 -5.20 -3.01 -0.26
N ASN A 80 -4.00 -2.47 -0.04
CA ASN A 80 -3.37 -1.60 -1.04
C ASN A 80 -2.99 -2.37 -2.30
N ILE A 81 -2.56 -3.62 -2.15
CA ILE A 81 -2.31 -4.46 -3.33
C ILE A 81 -3.62 -4.67 -4.11
N GLY A 82 -4.71 -4.91 -3.39
CA GLY A 82 -6.01 -5.04 -4.02
C GLY A 82 -6.39 -3.79 -4.81
N VAL A 83 -6.17 -2.62 -4.21
CA VAL A 83 -6.46 -1.34 -4.89
C VAL A 83 -5.63 -1.22 -6.17
N ILE A 84 -4.36 -1.58 -6.11
CA ILE A 84 -3.49 -1.52 -7.28
C ILE A 84 -4.01 -2.43 -8.40
N TYR A 85 -4.37 -3.67 -8.08
CA TYR A 85 -4.89 -4.57 -9.11
C TYR A 85 -6.22 -4.09 -9.65
N GLU A 86 -7.05 -3.49 -8.82
CA GLU A 86 -8.29 -2.88 -9.29
C GLU A 86 -7.98 -1.76 -10.28
N CYS A 87 -6.98 -0.92 -9.98
CA CYS A 87 -6.53 0.13 -10.89
C CYS A 87 -6.04 -0.42 -12.23
N LEU A 88 -5.41 -1.58 -12.19
CA LEU A 88 -4.88 -2.21 -13.40
C LEU A 88 -5.94 -3.00 -14.16
N GLY A 89 -7.17 -3.03 -13.65
CA GLY A 89 -8.26 -3.75 -14.30
C GLY A 89 -8.29 -5.24 -14.01
N ASN A 90 -7.45 -5.71 -13.10
CA ASN A 90 -7.42 -7.12 -12.74
C ASN A 90 -8.33 -7.38 -11.54
N THR A 91 -9.61 -7.50 -11.81
CA THR A 91 -10.63 -7.63 -10.78
C THR A 91 -10.47 -8.92 -9.96
N GLU A 92 -10.09 -10.01 -10.61
CA GLU A 92 -9.91 -11.29 -9.91
C GLU A 92 -8.84 -11.20 -8.83
N LYS A 93 -7.68 -10.67 -9.20
CA LYS A 93 -6.59 -10.51 -8.21
C LYS A 93 -6.95 -9.50 -7.15
N ALA A 94 -7.64 -8.42 -7.52
CA ALA A 94 -8.08 -7.45 -6.54
C ALA A 94 -8.94 -8.11 -5.48
N GLN A 95 -9.92 -8.90 -5.90
CA GLN A 95 -10.80 -9.58 -4.96
C GLN A 95 -10.05 -10.58 -4.08
N GLU A 96 -9.09 -11.28 -4.68
CA GLU A 96 -8.26 -12.23 -3.94
C GLU A 96 -7.55 -11.55 -2.77
N TYR A 97 -6.94 -10.38 -3.03
CA TYR A 97 -6.24 -9.65 -1.98
C TYR A 97 -7.19 -9.01 -0.97
N TYR A 98 -8.34 -8.53 -1.42
CA TYR A 98 -9.33 -8.01 -0.47
C TYR A 98 -9.81 -9.09 0.49
N LYS A 99 -9.95 -10.32 0.01
CA LYS A 99 -10.34 -11.44 0.89
C LYS A 99 -9.28 -11.74 1.93
N LYS A 100 -8.00 -11.53 1.59
CA LYS A 100 -6.91 -11.74 2.54
C LYS A 100 -6.93 -10.74 3.68
N CYS A 101 -7.71 -9.67 3.58
CA CYS A 101 -7.79 -8.65 4.60
C CYS A 101 -8.63 -9.07 5.82
N ASN A 102 -9.22 -10.27 5.78
CA ASN A 102 -9.91 -10.88 6.92
C ASN A 102 -10.96 -9.98 7.55
N GLY A 103 -11.82 -9.38 6.72
CA GLY A 103 -12.95 -8.59 7.23
C GLY A 103 -12.65 -7.12 7.46
N TYR A 104 -11.48 -6.64 7.05
CA TYR A 104 -11.21 -5.20 7.09
C TYR A 104 -12.31 -4.46 6.32
N SER A 105 -12.96 -3.49 6.97
CA SER A 105 -14.19 -2.89 6.46
C SER A 105 -14.06 -2.29 5.05
N LYS A 106 -12.95 -1.62 4.77
CA LYS A 106 -12.74 -1.03 3.45
C LYS A 106 -12.62 -2.11 2.37
N ALA A 107 -11.99 -3.23 2.70
CA ALA A 107 -11.85 -4.34 1.76
C ALA A 107 -13.20 -5.03 1.54
N VAL A 108 -13.98 -5.21 2.60
CA VAL A 108 -15.32 -5.81 2.50
C VAL A 108 -16.20 -4.97 1.57
N GLU A 109 -16.14 -3.66 1.72
CA GLU A 109 -16.93 -2.75 0.90
C GLU A 109 -16.52 -2.86 -0.57
N ARG A 110 -15.23 -2.94 -0.86
CA ARG A 110 -14.76 -3.10 -2.22
C ARG A 110 -15.19 -4.43 -2.84
N LEU A 111 -15.21 -5.50 -2.03
CA LEU A 111 -15.69 -6.80 -2.49
C LEU A 111 -17.18 -6.73 -2.87
N LYS A 112 -17.98 -6.02 -2.09
CA LYS A 112 -19.39 -5.85 -2.42
C LYS A 112 -19.57 -5.09 -3.72
N ASN A 113 -18.82 -4.01 -3.90
CA ASN A 113 -18.89 -3.21 -5.11
C ASN A 113 -18.48 -4.03 -6.34
N GLY A 114 -17.45 -4.86 -6.18
CA GLY A 114 -16.99 -5.74 -7.26
C GLY A 114 -18.05 -6.73 -7.70
N ARG A 115 -18.78 -7.32 -6.72
CA ARG A 115 -19.84 -8.26 -7.03
C ARG A 115 -20.99 -7.61 -7.81
N HIS A 116 -21.18 -6.32 -7.60
CA HIS A 116 -22.21 -5.56 -8.28
C HIS A 116 -21.71 -4.91 -9.57
N GLY A 117 -20.47 -5.17 -9.94
CA GLY A 117 -19.88 -4.58 -11.14
C GLY A 117 -19.59 -3.10 -11.00
N ASN A 118 -19.54 -2.58 -9.76
CA ASN A 118 -19.38 -1.16 -9.49
C ASN A 118 -17.97 -0.79 -9.03
N LEU A 119 -16.98 -1.51 -9.51
CA LEU A 119 -15.60 -1.16 -9.19
C LEU A 119 -15.28 0.20 -9.81
N THR A 120 -14.80 1.08 -8.99
CA THR A 120 -14.46 2.43 -9.44
C THR A 120 -13.10 2.42 -10.14
N LYS A 121 -12.91 3.45 -10.97
CA LYS A 121 -11.62 3.63 -11.60
C LYS A 121 -10.57 3.94 -10.54
N CYS A 122 -9.33 3.64 -10.87
CA CYS A 122 -8.21 3.97 -9.99
C CYS A 122 -8.13 5.47 -9.77
N ARG A 123 -8.10 5.87 -8.51
CA ARG A 123 -8.00 7.28 -8.16
C ARG A 123 -6.78 7.57 -7.30
N LYS A 124 -5.84 6.64 -7.25
CA LYS A 124 -4.64 6.80 -6.44
C LYS A 124 -4.96 7.01 -4.98
N THR A 125 -5.99 6.33 -4.51
CA THR A 125 -6.52 6.58 -3.17
C THR A 125 -6.13 5.51 -2.17
N GLY A 126 -5.12 4.72 -2.43
CA GLY A 126 -4.70 3.69 -1.52
C GLY A 126 -4.61 4.22 -0.09
N VAL A 127 -5.03 3.43 0.86
CA VAL A 127 -5.11 3.78 2.29
C VAL A 127 -5.57 5.14 2.51
#